data_1af8bd4915f051bcc9dffdaf9401f028
#
_entry.id   1af8bd4915f051bcc9dffdaf9401f028
#
_cell.length_a   1.000
_cell.length_b   1.000
_cell.length_c   1.000
_cell.angle_alpha   90.00
_cell.angle_beta   90.00
_cell.angle_gamma   90.00
#
_symmetry.space_group_name_H-M   'P 1'
#
loop_
_entity.id
_entity.type
_entity.pdbx_description
1 polymer ?
#
loop_
_entity_poly.entity_id
_entity_poly.type
_entity_poly.pdbx_seq_one_letter_code
_entity_poly.pdbx_strand_id
1 'polypeptide(L)'
;MDAVTLTRQLIDIESISGNEAAVGNYLYGELCRLGYQTQKMPVEGNRFNVYATVPDHPQPTVVFSTHMDTVPPFITSSEDADRIYGRGSCDAKGIIAAQIAAAERLRREQIHIGLLFVVGEERDSLGAKVANDHAPASCKFLVNGEPTENHIALASKGTLRAEATARGRMAHSAYPELGESAIDKLIAALARLRAMPLPRDPEVGPCTLNIGLIEGGRAPNVIPDYAHADLLYRLIGPSDDLRRQIVATAGKDVEITFPLELPFLRFRQIEGIPTMIAAFTTDIPKLTKWGEPLLIGPGSIHVAHTEGEYIEKKQLAEAIDLYCKIAKGLIAQLKSRTPQSKSASSYREISPPTTESTR
;
A
#
# COMPACT_ATOMS: atom_id res chain seq x y z
N MET A 1 -11.01 9.38 22.16
CA MET A 1 -11.91 9.33 20.99
C MET A 1 -12.38 7.89 20.85
N ASP A 2 -13.64 7.69 20.57
CA ASP A 2 -14.20 6.37 20.28
C ASP A 2 -13.98 6.03 18.79
N ALA A 3 -13.27 4.94 18.54
CA ALA A 3 -12.92 4.54 17.18
C ALA A 3 -14.15 4.11 16.35
N VAL A 4 -15.19 3.54 16.98
CA VAL A 4 -16.43 3.16 16.30
C VAL A 4 -17.14 4.40 15.77
N THR A 5 -17.31 5.40 16.63
CA THR A 5 -17.95 6.68 16.27
C THR A 5 -17.15 7.38 15.15
N LEU A 6 -15.82 7.44 15.26
CA LEU A 6 -14.99 8.08 14.23
C LEU A 6 -15.06 7.33 12.89
N THR A 7 -15.04 5.99 12.91
CA THR A 7 -15.19 5.18 11.70
C THR A 7 -16.49 5.52 10.97
N ARG A 8 -17.62 5.58 11.69
CA ARG A 8 -18.92 5.91 11.09
C ARG A 8 -18.95 7.33 10.52
N GLN A 9 -18.43 8.31 11.27
CA GLN A 9 -18.33 9.70 10.79
C GLN A 9 -17.52 9.80 9.50
N LEU A 10 -16.40 9.06 9.40
CA LEU A 10 -15.59 9.05 8.19
C LEU A 10 -16.31 8.37 7.02
N ILE A 11 -17.00 7.24 7.27
CA ILE A 11 -17.77 6.52 6.23
C ILE A 11 -18.84 7.44 5.64
N ASP A 12 -19.55 8.23 6.46
CA ASP A 12 -20.65 9.11 6.04
C ASP A 12 -20.18 10.35 5.24
N ILE A 13 -18.87 10.55 5.09
CA ILE A 13 -18.28 11.55 4.20
C ILE A 13 -17.83 10.86 2.91
N GLU A 14 -18.49 11.19 1.77
CA GLU A 14 -18.07 10.67 0.47
C GLU A 14 -16.60 11.04 0.16
N SER A 15 -15.82 10.04 -0.30
CA SER A 15 -14.42 10.23 -0.67
C SER A 15 -13.98 9.27 -1.79
N ILE A 16 -14.84 9.08 -2.80
CA ILE A 16 -14.47 8.32 -3.99
C ILE A 16 -13.20 8.94 -4.59
N SER A 17 -12.25 8.09 -5.02
CA SER A 17 -10.95 8.52 -5.55
C SER A 17 -11.08 9.62 -6.60
N GLY A 18 -10.47 10.76 -6.34
CA GLY A 18 -10.64 12.01 -7.08
C GLY A 18 -11.52 13.06 -6.37
N ASN A 19 -12.25 12.69 -5.31
CA ASN A 19 -13.17 13.58 -4.58
C ASN A 19 -12.94 13.53 -3.05
N GLU A 20 -11.69 13.52 -2.60
CA GLU A 20 -11.34 13.30 -1.19
C GLU A 20 -11.30 14.59 -0.33
N ALA A 21 -11.52 15.76 -0.93
CA ALA A 21 -11.35 17.04 -0.23
C ALA A 21 -12.22 17.17 1.04
N ALA A 22 -13.43 16.61 1.03
CA ALA A 22 -14.35 16.69 2.18
C ALA A 22 -13.81 15.88 3.37
N VAL A 23 -13.42 14.62 3.16
CA VAL A 23 -12.87 13.77 4.23
C VAL A 23 -11.51 14.29 4.70
N GLY A 24 -10.67 14.81 3.78
CA GLY A 24 -9.39 15.44 4.13
C GLY A 24 -9.58 16.67 5.03
N ASN A 25 -10.55 17.53 4.74
CA ASN A 25 -10.88 18.69 5.59
C ASN A 25 -11.40 18.26 6.97
N TYR A 26 -12.23 17.22 7.02
CA TYR A 26 -12.71 16.67 8.28
C TYR A 26 -11.55 16.13 9.13
N LEU A 27 -10.68 15.30 8.56
CA LEU A 27 -9.50 14.75 9.25
C LEU A 27 -8.55 15.84 9.72
N TYR A 28 -8.28 16.84 8.87
CA TYR A 28 -7.48 17.99 9.23
C TYR A 28 -8.04 18.71 10.47
N GLY A 29 -9.33 19.03 10.45
CA GLY A 29 -9.98 19.70 11.56
C GLY A 29 -9.99 18.88 12.85
N GLU A 30 -10.26 17.59 12.74
CA GLU A 30 -10.30 16.67 13.88
C GLU A 30 -8.92 16.49 14.53
N LEU A 31 -7.87 16.36 13.74
CA LEU A 31 -6.49 16.28 14.25
C LEU A 31 -6.03 17.59 14.87
N CYS A 32 -6.39 18.74 14.30
CA CYS A 32 -6.17 20.04 14.95
C CYS A 32 -6.90 20.13 16.30
N ARG A 33 -8.16 19.68 16.37
CA ARG A 33 -8.97 19.67 17.62
C ARG A 33 -8.34 18.76 18.69
N LEU A 34 -7.69 17.67 18.27
CA LEU A 34 -6.92 16.79 19.15
C LEU A 34 -5.57 17.37 19.57
N GLY A 35 -5.18 18.54 19.05
CA GLY A 35 -3.94 19.22 19.38
C GLY A 35 -2.71 18.72 18.64
N TYR A 36 -2.88 18.14 17.44
CA TYR A 36 -1.76 17.84 16.55
C TYR A 36 -1.38 19.08 15.72
N GLN A 37 -0.10 19.19 15.39
CA GLN A 37 0.37 20.06 14.32
C GLN A 37 0.07 19.36 12.99
N THR A 38 -0.95 19.85 12.28
CA THR A 38 -1.49 19.20 11.09
C THR A 38 -1.16 20.02 9.85
N GLN A 39 -0.70 19.34 8.79
CA GLN A 39 -0.38 19.89 7.47
C GLN A 39 -1.27 19.31 6.40
N LYS A 40 -1.70 20.15 5.46
CA LYS A 40 -2.25 19.72 4.16
C LYS A 40 -1.10 19.68 3.16
N MET A 41 -0.89 18.54 2.52
CA MET A 41 0.06 18.40 1.41
C MET A 41 -0.73 18.39 0.10
N PRO A 42 -0.77 19.50 -0.65
CA PRO A 42 -1.53 19.58 -1.91
C PRO A 42 -1.08 18.52 -2.91
N VAL A 43 -2.03 17.87 -3.58
CA VAL A 43 -1.75 16.82 -4.57
C VAL A 43 -2.20 17.27 -5.97
N GLU A 44 -3.50 17.44 -6.19
CA GLU A 44 -4.07 17.86 -7.44
C GLU A 44 -5.43 18.54 -7.23
N GLY A 45 -5.68 19.67 -7.85
CA GLY A 45 -6.92 20.43 -7.68
C GLY A 45 -7.14 20.82 -6.21
N ASN A 46 -8.22 20.34 -5.62
CA ASN A 46 -8.56 20.54 -4.22
C ASN A 46 -8.20 19.34 -3.30
N ARG A 47 -7.58 18.32 -3.86
CA ARG A 47 -7.13 17.10 -3.17
C ARG A 47 -5.81 17.34 -2.44
N PHE A 48 -5.68 16.81 -1.24
CA PHE A 48 -4.46 16.93 -0.44
C PHE A 48 -4.34 15.76 0.53
N ASN A 49 -3.12 15.37 0.86
CA ASN A 49 -2.84 14.47 1.97
C ASN A 49 -2.91 15.23 3.30
N VAL A 50 -3.19 14.52 4.37
CA VAL A 50 -3.16 15.04 5.74
C VAL A 50 -1.99 14.40 6.48
N TYR A 51 -1.05 15.24 6.94
CA TYR A 51 0.07 14.82 7.77
C TYR A 51 -0.02 15.50 9.14
N ALA A 52 0.16 14.74 10.21
CA ALA A 52 0.05 15.26 11.56
C ALA A 52 1.14 14.73 12.49
N THR A 53 1.66 15.61 13.34
CA THR A 53 2.66 15.30 14.37
C THR A 53 2.29 15.96 15.68
N VAL A 54 2.89 15.52 16.79
CA VAL A 54 2.76 16.22 18.06
C VAL A 54 3.59 17.51 18.01
N PRO A 55 3.06 18.69 18.41
CA PRO A 55 3.75 19.98 18.23
C PRO A 55 5.19 20.02 18.76
N ASP A 56 5.43 19.49 19.96
CA ASP A 56 6.76 19.47 20.58
C ASP A 56 7.67 18.35 20.05
N HIS A 57 7.13 17.49 19.17
CA HIS A 57 7.82 16.34 18.56
C HIS A 57 7.52 16.25 17.06
N PRO A 58 7.93 17.26 16.25
CA PRO A 58 7.59 17.32 14.84
C PRO A 58 8.38 16.32 13.97
N GLN A 59 9.33 15.60 14.56
CA GLN A 59 10.22 14.66 13.88
C GLN A 59 10.00 13.22 14.38
N PRO A 60 8.89 12.57 14.00
CA PRO A 60 8.58 11.21 14.45
C PRO A 60 9.52 10.18 13.82
N THR A 61 9.87 9.14 14.58
CA THR A 61 10.64 8.00 14.07
C THR A 61 9.76 6.88 13.54
N VAL A 62 8.49 6.86 13.93
CA VAL A 62 7.46 5.93 13.46
C VAL A 62 6.29 6.77 12.94
N VAL A 63 5.80 6.42 11.76
CA VAL A 63 4.62 7.06 11.16
C VAL A 63 3.61 5.96 10.82
N PHE A 64 2.37 6.17 11.23
CA PHE A 64 1.23 5.37 10.76
C PHE A 64 0.65 6.02 9.52
N SER A 65 0.37 5.22 8.50
CA SER A 65 -0.23 5.71 7.26
C SER A 65 -1.33 4.79 6.76
N THR A 66 -2.28 5.36 6.04
CA THR A 66 -3.25 4.67 5.20
C THR A 66 -3.88 5.67 4.26
N HIS A 67 -4.78 5.24 3.38
CA HIS A 67 -5.48 6.11 2.45
C HIS A 67 -6.84 6.55 2.99
N MET A 68 -7.38 7.66 2.41
CA MET A 68 -8.69 8.19 2.80
C MET A 68 -9.71 8.17 1.66
N ASP A 69 -9.30 7.76 0.47
CA ASP A 69 -10.19 7.53 -0.65
C ASP A 69 -10.84 6.13 -0.59
N THR A 70 -11.86 5.95 -1.41
CA THR A 70 -12.61 4.69 -1.53
C THR A 70 -13.00 4.46 -2.98
N VAL A 71 -13.24 3.19 -3.35
CA VAL A 71 -13.87 2.86 -4.62
C VAL A 71 -15.37 3.20 -4.63
N PRO A 72 -16.00 3.44 -5.81
CA PRO A 72 -17.46 3.54 -5.93
C PRO A 72 -18.15 2.19 -5.70
N PRO A 73 -19.48 2.18 -5.39
CA PRO A 73 -20.31 3.33 -5.07
C PRO A 73 -20.13 3.83 -3.63
N PHE A 74 -20.51 5.07 -3.35
CA PHE A 74 -20.63 5.57 -1.99
C PHE A 74 -21.76 4.83 -1.24
N ILE A 75 -21.47 4.32 -0.04
CA ILE A 75 -22.41 3.60 0.83
C ILE A 75 -22.25 4.17 2.24
N THR A 76 -23.32 4.76 2.77
CA THR A 76 -23.36 5.36 4.10
C THR A 76 -23.22 4.31 5.21
N SER A 77 -22.85 4.77 6.42
CA SER A 77 -22.63 3.85 7.54
C SER A 77 -23.93 3.30 8.11
N SER A 78 -23.87 2.04 8.53
CA SER A 78 -24.80 1.43 9.44
C SER A 78 -24.04 0.52 10.42
N GLU A 79 -24.66 0.11 11.50
CA GLU A 79 -24.03 -0.80 12.46
C GLU A 79 -25.03 -1.75 13.11
N ASP A 80 -24.51 -2.89 13.52
CA ASP A 80 -25.17 -3.80 14.45
C ASP A 80 -24.35 -3.96 15.75
N ALA A 81 -24.61 -5.01 16.52
CA ALA A 81 -23.87 -5.26 17.76
C ALA A 81 -22.35 -5.45 17.52
N ASP A 82 -21.97 -6.11 16.42
CA ASP A 82 -20.63 -6.62 16.17
C ASP A 82 -19.87 -5.86 15.07
N ARG A 83 -20.58 -5.22 14.12
CA ARG A 83 -20.02 -4.71 12.87
C ARG A 83 -20.42 -3.28 12.58
N ILE A 84 -19.57 -2.60 11.81
CA ILE A 84 -19.85 -1.33 11.16
C ILE A 84 -19.81 -1.59 9.66
N TYR A 85 -20.88 -1.27 8.95
CA TYR A 85 -21.02 -1.43 7.51
C TYR A 85 -20.86 -0.09 6.80
N GLY A 86 -20.53 -0.14 5.52
CA GLY A 86 -20.45 1.01 4.63
C GLY A 86 -19.14 1.05 3.85
N ARG A 87 -19.12 1.82 2.77
CA ARG A 87 -17.93 1.94 1.90
C ARG A 87 -16.77 2.61 2.65
N GLY A 88 -15.61 1.92 2.69
CA GLY A 88 -14.44 2.35 3.44
C GLY A 88 -14.44 1.86 4.89
N SER A 89 -15.42 1.04 5.32
CA SER A 89 -15.44 0.54 6.69
C SER A 89 -14.20 -0.26 7.05
N CYS A 90 -13.74 -1.15 6.16
CA CYS A 90 -12.46 -1.86 6.31
C CYS A 90 -11.35 -1.26 5.44
N ASP A 91 -11.69 -0.58 4.33
CA ASP A 91 -10.74 -0.13 3.32
C ASP A 91 -10.98 1.35 2.94
N ALA A 92 -10.38 2.35 3.72
CA ALA A 92 -9.53 2.15 4.91
C ALA A 92 -9.93 3.11 6.06
N LYS A 93 -11.19 3.62 6.11
CA LYS A 93 -11.65 4.62 7.11
C LYS A 93 -11.66 4.06 8.53
N GLY A 94 -11.97 2.77 8.71
CA GLY A 94 -11.84 2.10 9.99
C GLY A 94 -10.38 2.03 10.44
N ILE A 95 -9.45 1.84 9.51
CA ILE A 95 -8.02 1.84 9.78
C ILE A 95 -7.55 3.22 10.23
N ILE A 96 -8.00 4.30 9.56
CA ILE A 96 -7.73 5.69 9.99
C ILE A 96 -8.14 5.88 11.45
N ALA A 97 -9.36 5.45 11.81
CA ALA A 97 -9.87 5.58 13.17
C ALA A 97 -9.03 4.79 14.20
N ALA A 98 -8.61 3.56 13.86
CA ALA A 98 -7.73 2.76 14.71
C ALA A 98 -6.35 3.40 14.90
N GLN A 99 -5.74 3.91 13.83
CA GLN A 99 -4.43 4.57 13.87
C GLN A 99 -4.47 5.85 14.71
N ILE A 100 -5.52 6.68 14.56
CA ILE A 100 -5.69 7.89 15.40
C ILE A 100 -5.89 7.52 16.87
N ALA A 101 -6.74 6.53 17.16
CA ALA A 101 -6.96 6.07 18.54
C ALA A 101 -5.68 5.52 19.18
N ALA A 102 -4.88 4.75 18.42
CA ALA A 102 -3.58 4.26 18.89
C ALA A 102 -2.57 5.40 19.13
N ALA A 103 -2.53 6.39 18.22
CA ALA A 103 -1.68 7.56 18.38
C ALA A 103 -2.01 8.37 19.65
N GLU A 104 -3.31 8.57 19.92
CA GLU A 104 -3.78 9.23 21.12
C GLU A 104 -3.43 8.46 22.40
N ARG A 105 -3.50 7.14 22.38
CA ARG A 105 -3.11 6.29 23.49
C ARG A 105 -1.60 6.34 23.73
N LEU A 106 -0.79 6.23 22.69
CA LEU A 106 0.67 6.36 22.73
C LEU A 106 1.11 7.73 23.27
N ARG A 107 0.43 8.82 22.82
CA ARG A 107 0.72 10.18 23.27
C ARG A 107 0.53 10.34 24.76
N ARG A 108 -0.51 9.72 25.37
CA ARG A 108 -0.71 9.71 26.84
C ARG A 108 0.44 9.00 27.57
N GLU A 109 1.11 8.06 26.92
CA GLU A 109 2.29 7.34 27.42
C GLU A 109 3.61 8.03 27.05
N GLN A 110 3.56 9.28 26.56
CA GLN A 110 4.73 10.07 26.11
C GLN A 110 5.49 9.41 24.95
N ILE A 111 4.79 8.66 24.12
CA ILE A 111 5.30 8.09 22.87
C ILE A 111 4.67 8.84 21.70
N HIS A 112 5.52 9.49 20.90
CA HIS A 112 5.10 10.40 19.83
C HIS A 112 5.34 9.76 18.46
N ILE A 113 4.28 9.61 17.70
CA ILE A 113 4.30 9.10 16.32
C ILE A 113 3.70 10.13 15.37
N GLY A 114 3.98 9.98 14.07
CA GLY A 114 3.31 10.74 13.02
C GLY A 114 2.11 9.99 12.44
N LEU A 115 1.19 10.73 11.83
CA LEU A 115 0.05 10.20 11.08
C LEU A 115 0.10 10.75 9.66
N LEU A 116 -0.04 9.89 8.66
CA LEU A 116 -0.09 10.26 7.25
C LEU A 116 -1.29 9.61 6.58
N PHE A 117 -2.24 10.43 6.14
CA PHE A 117 -3.41 9.96 5.39
C PHE A 117 -3.33 10.49 3.96
N VAL A 118 -3.29 9.59 2.99
CA VAL A 118 -3.07 9.93 1.58
C VAL A 118 -4.34 9.79 0.74
N VAL A 119 -4.34 10.42 -0.43
CA VAL A 119 -5.40 10.37 -1.43
C VAL A 119 -4.99 9.50 -2.63
N GLY A 120 -5.96 8.86 -3.29
CA GLY A 120 -5.78 8.24 -4.60
C GLY A 120 -5.07 6.89 -4.59
N GLU A 121 -5.06 6.17 -3.48
CA GLU A 121 -4.50 4.80 -3.39
C GLU A 121 -5.21 3.86 -4.38
N GLU A 122 -6.53 3.89 -4.37
CA GLU A 122 -7.44 3.04 -5.14
C GLU A 122 -7.37 3.25 -6.67
N ARG A 123 -6.55 4.20 -7.14
CA ARG A 123 -6.47 4.54 -8.56
C ARG A 123 -5.04 4.65 -9.10
N ASP A 124 -4.25 5.56 -8.53
CA ASP A 124 -2.96 5.98 -9.12
C ASP A 124 -1.84 6.24 -8.11
N SER A 125 -2.13 6.13 -6.80
CA SER A 125 -1.20 6.41 -5.69
C SER A 125 -0.58 7.82 -5.77
N LEU A 126 -1.30 8.80 -6.33
CA LEU A 126 -0.75 10.15 -6.54
C LEU A 126 -0.43 10.83 -5.21
N GLY A 127 -1.29 10.63 -4.20
CA GLY A 127 -1.06 11.13 -2.84
C GLY A 127 0.24 10.60 -2.24
N ALA A 128 0.47 9.30 -2.33
CA ALA A 128 1.69 8.67 -1.84
C ALA A 128 2.95 9.17 -2.58
N LYS A 129 2.87 9.37 -3.90
CA LYS A 129 3.98 9.96 -4.68
C LYS A 129 4.35 11.35 -4.17
N VAL A 130 3.34 12.22 -3.94
CA VAL A 130 3.56 13.57 -3.40
C VAL A 130 4.10 13.48 -1.97
N ALA A 131 3.51 12.65 -1.11
CA ALA A 131 3.96 12.48 0.27
C ALA A 131 5.43 12.03 0.36
N ASN A 132 5.90 11.23 -0.61
CA ASN A 132 7.27 10.72 -0.61
C ASN A 132 8.33 11.84 -0.63
N ASP A 133 8.03 12.99 -1.22
CA ASP A 133 8.94 14.13 -1.24
C ASP A 133 8.93 14.96 0.05
N HIS A 134 7.98 14.69 0.95
CA HIS A 134 7.82 15.37 2.23
C HIS A 134 8.17 14.49 3.44
N ALA A 135 8.81 13.36 3.21
CA ALA A 135 9.17 12.43 4.28
C ALA A 135 10.15 13.08 5.27
N PRO A 136 9.87 13.07 6.59
CA PRO A 136 10.78 13.61 7.58
C PRO A 136 12.02 12.72 7.69
N ALA A 137 13.21 13.33 7.73
CA ALA A 137 14.49 12.61 7.81
C ALA A 137 14.62 11.70 9.06
N SER A 138 13.83 11.99 10.09
CA SER A 138 13.74 11.21 11.32
C SER A 138 12.96 9.91 11.16
N CYS A 139 12.09 9.80 10.19
CA CYS A 139 11.24 8.61 9.99
C CYS A 139 12.11 7.39 9.68
N LYS A 140 11.95 6.34 10.49
CA LYS A 140 12.67 5.07 10.34
C LYS A 140 11.73 3.92 10.01
N PHE A 141 10.47 4.05 10.38
CA PHE A 141 9.46 3.03 10.17
C PHE A 141 8.14 3.64 9.71
N LEU A 142 7.59 3.07 8.65
CA LEU A 142 6.25 3.35 8.16
C LEU A 142 5.35 2.15 8.45
N VAL A 143 4.30 2.33 9.25
CA VAL A 143 3.29 1.30 9.48
C VAL A 143 2.07 1.64 8.63
N ASN A 144 2.02 1.03 7.46
CA ASN A 144 0.92 1.22 6.52
C ASN A 144 -0.25 0.32 6.88
N GLY A 145 -1.44 0.88 6.85
CA GLY A 145 -2.68 0.22 7.21
C GLY A 145 -3.46 -0.22 5.97
N GLU A 146 -3.75 -1.53 5.91
CA GLU A 146 -4.60 -2.18 4.91
C GLU A 146 -5.41 -3.31 5.57
N PRO A 147 -6.51 -3.80 4.96
CA PRO A 147 -7.34 -4.84 5.54
C PRO A 147 -6.64 -6.21 5.53
N THR A 148 -5.85 -6.50 6.58
CA THR A 148 -5.06 -7.72 6.75
C THR A 148 -5.55 -8.59 7.91
N GLU A 149 -6.77 -8.36 8.41
CA GLU A 149 -7.34 -9.10 9.54
C GLU A 149 -6.43 -9.08 10.80
N ASN A 150 -5.75 -7.94 11.03
CA ASN A 150 -4.77 -7.78 12.12
C ASN A 150 -3.54 -8.71 12.03
N HIS A 151 -3.25 -9.28 10.85
CA HIS A 151 -2.04 -10.04 10.58
C HIS A 151 -0.95 -9.14 10.01
N ILE A 152 0.29 -9.29 10.48
CA ILE A 152 1.43 -8.60 9.84
C ILE A 152 1.74 -9.25 8.50
N ALA A 153 1.76 -8.49 7.42
CA ALA A 153 2.15 -9.04 6.13
C ALA A 153 3.65 -9.35 6.09
N LEU A 154 4.02 -10.55 5.64
CA LEU A 154 5.42 -10.91 5.34
C LEU A 154 5.83 -10.48 3.94
N ALA A 155 4.85 -10.34 3.06
CA ALA A 155 5.04 -9.85 1.70
C ALA A 155 3.75 -9.26 1.13
N SER A 156 3.90 -8.37 0.15
CA SER A 156 2.85 -7.92 -0.76
C SER A 156 3.22 -8.32 -2.18
N LYS A 157 2.31 -9.02 -2.86
CA LYS A 157 2.54 -9.41 -4.26
C LYS A 157 2.52 -8.18 -5.14
N GLY A 158 3.51 -8.09 -6.03
CA GLY A 158 3.55 -7.05 -7.03
C GLY A 158 2.50 -7.25 -8.13
N THR A 159 2.41 -6.29 -9.03
CA THR A 159 1.54 -6.32 -10.20
C THR A 159 2.37 -6.03 -11.45
N LEU A 160 2.23 -6.87 -12.47
CA LEU A 160 2.71 -6.60 -13.82
C LEU A 160 1.52 -6.66 -14.77
N ARG A 161 1.14 -5.52 -15.34
CA ARG A 161 0.18 -5.46 -16.45
C ARG A 161 0.92 -5.69 -17.75
N ALA A 162 0.42 -6.59 -18.59
CA ALA A 162 0.89 -6.80 -19.92
C ALA A 162 -0.27 -6.65 -20.90
N GLU A 163 -0.02 -6.03 -22.05
CA GLU A 163 -0.96 -5.91 -23.14
C GLU A 163 -0.44 -6.74 -24.31
N ALA A 164 -1.31 -7.60 -24.85
CA ALA A 164 -1.02 -8.48 -25.98
C ALA A 164 -1.82 -8.02 -27.20
N THR A 165 -1.13 -7.56 -28.25
CA THR A 165 -1.76 -7.06 -29.46
C THR A 165 -1.36 -7.91 -30.66
N ALA A 166 -2.35 -8.44 -31.38
CA ALA A 166 -2.18 -9.13 -32.64
C ALA A 166 -2.69 -8.29 -33.81
N ARG A 167 -1.96 -8.35 -34.93
CA ARG A 167 -2.36 -7.73 -36.17
C ARG A 167 -2.46 -8.78 -37.28
N GLY A 168 -3.42 -8.56 -38.18
CA GLY A 168 -3.70 -9.45 -39.29
C GLY A 168 -3.98 -8.71 -40.58
N ARG A 169 -4.64 -9.40 -41.49
CA ARG A 169 -5.07 -8.85 -42.77
C ARG A 169 -6.54 -9.18 -43.02
N MET A 170 -7.36 -8.13 -43.22
CA MET A 170 -8.78 -8.32 -43.52
C MET A 170 -8.98 -9.05 -44.85
N ALA A 171 -9.99 -9.91 -44.89
CA ALA A 171 -10.54 -10.52 -46.06
C ALA A 171 -11.99 -10.93 -45.85
N HIS A 172 -12.69 -11.29 -46.90
CA HIS A 172 -14.02 -11.91 -46.80
C HIS A 172 -13.85 -13.32 -46.22
N SER A 173 -14.64 -13.67 -45.18
CA SER A 173 -14.51 -14.95 -44.46
C SER A 173 -14.69 -16.20 -45.33
N ALA A 174 -15.34 -16.09 -46.51
CA ALA A 174 -15.46 -17.19 -47.45
C ALA A 174 -14.16 -17.51 -48.20
N TYR A 175 -13.14 -16.64 -48.11
CA TYR A 175 -11.82 -16.79 -48.77
C TYR A 175 -10.71 -16.58 -47.72
N PRO A 176 -10.57 -17.51 -46.77
CA PRO A 176 -9.65 -17.34 -45.66
C PRO A 176 -8.17 -17.24 -46.06
N GLU A 177 -7.78 -17.79 -47.21
CA GLU A 177 -6.42 -17.73 -47.79
C GLU A 177 -6.00 -16.30 -48.17
N LEU A 178 -6.94 -15.38 -48.36
CA LEU A 178 -6.66 -13.98 -48.68
C LEU A 178 -6.46 -13.10 -47.43
N GLY A 179 -6.82 -13.63 -46.25
CA GLY A 179 -6.74 -12.94 -44.97
C GLY A 179 -5.68 -13.49 -44.07
N GLU A 180 -5.59 -12.91 -42.87
CA GLU A 180 -4.77 -13.39 -41.74
C GLU A 180 -5.44 -12.99 -40.43
N SER A 181 -5.97 -13.96 -39.71
CA SER A 181 -6.78 -13.68 -38.51
C SER A 181 -5.94 -13.24 -37.32
N ALA A 182 -6.10 -12.00 -36.87
CA ALA A 182 -5.52 -11.48 -35.65
C ALA A 182 -6.08 -12.19 -34.41
N ILE A 183 -7.37 -12.55 -34.43
CA ILE A 183 -7.99 -13.28 -33.30
C ILE A 183 -7.35 -14.65 -33.15
N ASP A 184 -7.13 -15.40 -34.24
CA ASP A 184 -6.49 -16.74 -34.11
C ASP A 184 -5.06 -16.66 -33.59
N LYS A 185 -4.29 -15.65 -34.03
CA LYS A 185 -2.96 -15.35 -33.49
C LYS A 185 -2.99 -15.08 -32.01
N LEU A 186 -3.92 -14.22 -31.55
CA LEU A 186 -4.07 -13.85 -30.15
C LEU A 186 -4.49 -15.07 -29.30
N ILE A 187 -5.49 -15.84 -29.73
CA ILE A 187 -5.95 -17.05 -29.03
C ILE A 187 -4.78 -18.04 -28.86
N ALA A 188 -4.01 -18.28 -29.92
CA ALA A 188 -2.86 -19.17 -29.85
C ALA A 188 -1.78 -18.68 -28.87
N ALA A 189 -1.50 -17.37 -28.84
CA ALA A 189 -0.58 -16.76 -27.89
C ALA A 189 -1.08 -16.86 -26.44
N LEU A 190 -2.35 -16.53 -26.20
CA LEU A 190 -2.97 -16.62 -24.87
C LEU A 190 -2.98 -18.06 -24.35
N ALA A 191 -3.23 -19.05 -25.21
CA ALA A 191 -3.14 -20.46 -24.85
C ALA A 191 -1.73 -20.86 -24.38
N ARG A 192 -0.68 -20.42 -25.11
CA ARG A 192 0.71 -20.65 -24.70
C ARG A 192 1.05 -19.94 -23.40
N LEU A 193 0.68 -18.67 -23.23
CA LEU A 193 0.91 -17.91 -22.00
C LEU A 193 0.23 -18.54 -20.79
N ARG A 194 -1.00 -19.06 -20.98
CA ARG A 194 -1.73 -19.75 -19.91
C ARG A 194 -1.10 -21.08 -19.50
N ALA A 195 -0.45 -21.77 -20.43
CA ALA A 195 0.29 -23.02 -20.20
C ALA A 195 1.71 -22.80 -19.70
N MET A 196 2.22 -21.57 -19.76
CA MET A 196 3.59 -21.23 -19.33
C MET A 196 3.76 -21.48 -17.83
N PRO A 197 4.82 -22.18 -17.39
CA PRO A 197 5.13 -22.32 -15.96
C PRO A 197 5.40 -20.95 -15.33
N LEU A 198 4.68 -20.64 -14.27
CA LEU A 198 4.87 -19.41 -13.52
C LEU A 198 5.72 -19.65 -12.26
N PRO A 199 6.53 -18.68 -11.82
CA PRO A 199 7.30 -18.78 -10.59
C PRO A 199 6.46 -19.16 -9.38
N ARG A 200 7.04 -19.90 -8.45
CA ARG A 200 6.44 -20.29 -7.18
C ARG A 200 7.47 -20.14 -6.05
N ASP A 201 7.05 -19.54 -4.96
CA ASP A 201 7.82 -19.43 -3.72
C ASP A 201 7.10 -20.26 -2.62
N PRO A 202 7.83 -21.03 -1.79
CA PRO A 202 7.23 -21.87 -0.75
C PRO A 202 6.43 -21.09 0.30
N GLU A 203 6.83 -19.86 0.62
CA GLU A 203 6.23 -19.00 1.63
C GLU A 203 5.16 -18.08 1.02
N VAL A 204 5.50 -17.42 -0.11
CA VAL A 204 4.63 -16.43 -0.76
C VAL A 204 3.56 -17.06 -1.65
N GLY A 205 3.77 -18.31 -2.06
CA GLY A 205 2.90 -19.03 -2.98
C GLY A 205 3.21 -18.72 -4.46
N PRO A 206 2.27 -18.97 -5.39
CA PRO A 206 2.51 -18.84 -6.82
C PRO A 206 2.39 -17.39 -7.31
N CYS A 207 3.17 -17.05 -8.36
CA CYS A 207 2.79 -16.02 -9.32
C CYS A 207 1.51 -16.47 -10.04
N THR A 208 0.60 -15.57 -10.35
CA THR A 208 -0.66 -15.89 -11.03
C THR A 208 -0.86 -15.03 -12.26
N LEU A 209 -1.59 -15.54 -13.25
CA LEU A 209 -2.01 -14.83 -14.45
C LEU A 209 -3.54 -14.73 -14.47
N ASN A 210 -4.04 -13.51 -14.67
CA ASN A 210 -5.42 -13.24 -15.05
C ASN A 210 -5.45 -12.65 -16.47
N ILE A 211 -6.30 -13.17 -17.34
CA ILE A 211 -6.67 -12.56 -18.63
C ILE A 211 -7.94 -11.76 -18.36
N GLY A 212 -7.81 -10.46 -18.19
CA GLY A 212 -8.89 -9.59 -17.71
C GLY A 212 -9.80 -9.07 -18.81
N LEU A 213 -9.24 -8.86 -20.01
CA LEU A 213 -9.97 -8.34 -21.17
C LEU A 213 -9.48 -9.04 -22.44
N ILE A 214 -10.41 -9.33 -23.35
CA ILE A 214 -10.12 -9.74 -24.72
C ILE A 214 -11.09 -9.01 -25.63
N GLU A 215 -10.57 -8.38 -26.69
CA GLU A 215 -11.39 -7.73 -27.71
C GLU A 215 -10.79 -7.93 -29.11
N GLY A 216 -11.59 -7.80 -30.14
CA GLY A 216 -11.13 -7.90 -31.53
C GLY A 216 -12.23 -8.20 -32.52
N GLY A 217 -11.85 -8.09 -33.80
CA GLY A 217 -12.76 -8.31 -34.92
C GLY A 217 -13.70 -7.15 -35.20
N ARG A 218 -14.50 -7.27 -36.29
CA ARG A 218 -15.45 -6.24 -36.76
C ARG A 218 -16.82 -6.81 -37.07
N ALA A 219 -16.86 -7.94 -37.78
CA ALA A 219 -18.08 -8.63 -38.16
C ALA A 219 -17.81 -10.12 -38.41
N PRO A 220 -18.83 -11.01 -38.29
CA PRO A 220 -18.64 -12.47 -38.41
C PRO A 220 -18.19 -12.91 -39.82
N ASN A 221 -18.47 -12.12 -40.84
CA ASN A 221 -18.10 -12.41 -42.24
C ASN A 221 -16.81 -11.73 -42.70
N VAL A 222 -16.03 -11.19 -41.77
CA VAL A 222 -14.74 -10.51 -42.02
C VAL A 222 -13.65 -11.20 -41.23
N ILE A 223 -12.52 -11.57 -41.86
CA ILE A 223 -11.31 -12.04 -41.16
C ILE A 223 -10.73 -10.85 -40.38
N PRO A 224 -10.55 -10.97 -39.06
CA PRO A 224 -10.16 -9.85 -38.22
C PRO A 224 -8.70 -9.44 -38.41
N ASP A 225 -8.47 -8.15 -38.58
CA ASP A 225 -7.15 -7.53 -38.73
C ASP A 225 -6.55 -7.03 -37.45
N TYR A 226 -7.33 -7.04 -36.34
CA TYR A 226 -6.91 -6.58 -35.00
C TYR A 226 -7.53 -7.42 -33.92
N ALA A 227 -6.71 -7.72 -32.90
CA ALA A 227 -7.16 -8.31 -31.62
C ALA A 227 -6.22 -7.88 -30.49
N HIS A 228 -6.78 -7.74 -29.29
CA HIS A 228 -6.07 -7.25 -28.11
C HIS A 228 -6.51 -8.01 -26.85
N ALA A 229 -5.60 -8.13 -25.88
CA ALA A 229 -5.93 -8.65 -24.55
C ALA A 229 -5.14 -7.94 -23.46
N ASP A 230 -5.79 -7.66 -22.32
CA ASP A 230 -5.18 -7.19 -21.08
C ASP A 230 -4.92 -8.35 -20.15
N LEU A 231 -3.67 -8.45 -19.70
CA LEU A 231 -3.14 -9.50 -18.82
C LEU A 231 -2.63 -8.90 -17.53
N LEU A 232 -2.90 -9.53 -16.40
CA LEU A 232 -2.39 -9.14 -15.09
C LEU A 232 -1.65 -10.32 -14.44
N TYR A 233 -0.37 -10.12 -14.13
CA TYR A 233 0.43 -11.06 -13.36
C TYR A 233 0.60 -10.54 -11.92
N ARG A 234 0.41 -11.43 -10.92
CA ARG A 234 0.77 -11.14 -9.52
C ARG A 234 2.19 -11.59 -9.26
N LEU A 235 3.11 -10.62 -9.13
CA LEU A 235 4.53 -10.86 -8.95
C LEU A 235 4.86 -11.37 -7.54
N ILE A 236 5.83 -12.29 -7.46
CA ILE A 236 6.40 -12.81 -6.21
C ILE A 236 7.92 -12.60 -6.12
N GLY A 237 8.46 -11.76 -6.99
CA GLY A 237 9.87 -11.42 -7.11
C GLY A 237 10.09 -10.42 -8.24
N PRO A 238 11.35 -10.16 -8.64
CA PRO A 238 11.70 -9.31 -9.78
C PRO A 238 11.04 -9.79 -11.07
N SER A 239 10.63 -8.87 -11.94
CA SER A 239 9.84 -9.18 -13.13
C SER A 239 10.66 -9.46 -14.40
N ASP A 240 11.96 -9.15 -14.42
CA ASP A 240 12.77 -9.15 -15.64
C ASP A 240 12.76 -10.50 -16.38
N ASP A 241 12.94 -11.60 -15.64
CA ASP A 241 12.91 -12.95 -16.22
C ASP A 241 11.51 -13.31 -16.72
N LEU A 242 10.49 -12.97 -15.94
CA LEU A 242 9.09 -13.20 -16.32
C LEU A 242 8.72 -12.42 -17.58
N ARG A 243 9.13 -11.16 -17.71
CA ARG A 243 8.90 -10.34 -18.90
C ARG A 243 9.52 -10.99 -20.14
N ARG A 244 10.78 -11.46 -20.04
CA ARG A 244 11.45 -12.17 -21.15
C ARG A 244 10.70 -13.44 -21.54
N GLN A 245 10.26 -14.23 -20.54
CA GLN A 245 9.48 -15.45 -20.79
C GLN A 245 8.13 -15.18 -21.42
N ILE A 246 7.41 -14.13 -20.98
CA ILE A 246 6.11 -13.72 -21.56
C ILE A 246 6.30 -13.40 -23.04
N VAL A 247 7.26 -12.53 -23.40
CA VAL A 247 7.52 -12.14 -24.79
C VAL A 247 7.89 -13.35 -25.65
N ALA A 248 8.81 -14.19 -25.18
CA ALA A 248 9.22 -15.40 -25.90
C ALA A 248 8.07 -16.39 -26.09
N THR A 249 7.21 -16.59 -25.08
CA THR A 249 6.07 -17.51 -25.11
C THR A 249 4.94 -17.01 -25.99
N ALA A 250 4.67 -15.70 -26.00
CA ALA A 250 3.66 -15.09 -26.87
C ALA A 250 4.00 -15.32 -28.36
N GLY A 251 5.30 -15.33 -28.71
CA GLY A 251 5.78 -15.54 -30.07
C GLY A 251 5.74 -14.28 -30.93
N LYS A 252 6.23 -14.37 -32.16
CA LYS A 252 6.46 -13.23 -33.06
C LYS A 252 5.20 -12.56 -33.62
N ASP A 253 4.06 -13.25 -33.56
CA ASP A 253 2.82 -12.80 -34.18
C ASP A 253 1.98 -11.90 -33.25
N VAL A 254 2.43 -11.74 -31.99
CA VAL A 254 1.77 -10.91 -30.97
C VAL A 254 2.80 -10.00 -30.31
N GLU A 255 2.53 -8.72 -30.36
CA GLU A 255 3.28 -7.69 -29.66
C GLU A 255 2.88 -7.66 -28.18
N ILE A 256 3.87 -7.65 -27.28
CA ILE A 256 3.66 -7.53 -25.84
C ILE A 256 4.23 -6.22 -25.35
N THR A 257 3.41 -5.42 -24.65
CA THR A 257 3.83 -4.23 -23.91
C THR A 257 3.57 -4.38 -22.41
N PHE A 258 4.27 -3.59 -21.59
CA PHE A 258 4.14 -3.62 -20.13
C PHE A 258 3.88 -2.21 -19.59
N PRO A 259 2.62 -1.74 -19.60
CA PRO A 259 2.29 -0.37 -19.24
C PRO A 259 2.38 -0.07 -17.75
N LEU A 260 2.30 -1.09 -16.88
CA LEU A 260 2.33 -0.90 -15.42
C LEU A 260 3.10 -2.03 -14.74
N GLU A 261 3.95 -1.62 -13.80
CA GLU A 261 4.55 -2.51 -12.82
C GLU A 261 4.55 -1.89 -11.43
N LEU A 262 4.10 -2.67 -10.45
CA LEU A 262 4.29 -2.42 -9.03
C LEU A 262 5.15 -3.57 -8.47
N PRO A 263 6.23 -3.28 -7.73
CA PRO A 263 7.17 -4.30 -7.31
C PRO A 263 6.57 -5.24 -6.27
N PHE A 264 7.07 -6.47 -6.23
CA PHE A 264 6.93 -7.36 -5.09
C PHE A 264 7.71 -6.80 -3.91
N LEU A 265 7.12 -6.83 -2.71
CA LEU A 265 7.76 -6.37 -1.48
C LEU A 265 7.79 -7.50 -0.44
N ARG A 266 8.92 -7.61 0.27
CA ARG A 266 9.02 -8.38 1.52
C ARG A 266 9.06 -7.44 2.70
N PHE A 267 8.40 -7.86 3.79
CA PHE A 267 8.32 -7.09 5.03
C PHE A 267 8.93 -7.87 6.18
N ARG A 268 9.17 -7.16 7.26
CA ARG A 268 9.65 -7.71 8.52
C ARG A 268 8.53 -8.46 9.25
N GLN A 269 8.85 -9.59 9.83
CA GLN A 269 8.01 -10.24 10.83
C GLN A 269 8.13 -9.51 12.18
N ILE A 270 7.03 -9.42 12.91
CA ILE A 270 6.99 -8.95 14.30
C ILE A 270 6.58 -10.12 15.18
N GLU A 271 7.41 -10.42 16.18
CA GLU A 271 7.18 -11.53 17.09
C GLU A 271 5.85 -11.39 17.85
N GLY A 272 5.11 -12.50 17.95
CA GLY A 272 3.83 -12.56 18.64
C GLY A 272 2.69 -11.81 17.92
N ILE A 273 2.81 -11.57 16.60
CA ILE A 273 1.71 -11.15 15.72
C ILE A 273 1.54 -12.22 14.64
N PRO A 274 0.33 -12.70 14.37
CA PRO A 274 0.06 -13.62 13.26
C PRO A 274 0.50 -13.02 11.93
N THR A 275 0.88 -13.87 10.98
CA THR A 275 1.42 -13.42 9.69
C THR A 275 0.52 -13.79 8.53
N MET A 276 0.62 -13.04 7.42
CA MET A 276 -0.05 -13.34 6.16
C MET A 276 0.79 -12.92 4.94
N ILE A 277 0.35 -13.31 3.75
CA ILE A 277 0.82 -12.77 2.48
C ILE A 277 -0.28 -11.93 1.87
N ALA A 278 -0.04 -10.64 1.67
CA ALA A 278 -0.95 -9.76 0.96
C ALA A 278 -0.87 -10.05 -0.55
N ALA A 279 -1.98 -10.52 -1.13
CA ALA A 279 -2.05 -10.79 -2.56
C ALA A 279 -2.30 -9.53 -3.40
N PHE A 280 -2.50 -8.39 -2.76
CA PHE A 280 -2.79 -7.08 -3.34
C PHE A 280 -1.59 -6.14 -3.21
N THR A 281 -1.65 -5.02 -3.93
CA THR A 281 -0.67 -3.94 -3.88
C THR A 281 -1.17 -2.82 -2.98
N THR A 282 -0.27 -1.94 -2.54
CA THR A 282 -0.53 -0.82 -1.63
C THR A 282 0.26 0.41 -2.06
N ASP A 283 0.14 1.50 -1.34
CA ASP A 283 0.93 2.72 -1.54
C ASP A 283 2.41 2.60 -1.14
N ILE A 284 2.81 1.56 -0.41
CA ILE A 284 4.19 1.39 0.09
C ILE A 284 5.26 1.55 -1.00
N PRO A 285 5.10 1.00 -2.24
CA PRO A 285 6.09 1.20 -3.32
C PRO A 285 6.34 2.66 -3.69
N LYS A 286 5.43 3.56 -3.35
CA LYS A 286 5.54 5.00 -3.61
C LYS A 286 6.06 5.79 -2.41
N LEU A 287 6.09 5.20 -1.21
CA LEU A 287 6.50 5.83 0.07
C LEU A 287 7.94 5.44 0.48
N THR A 288 8.84 5.32 -0.48
CA THR A 288 10.20 4.77 -0.30
C THR A 288 11.11 5.57 0.65
N LYS A 289 10.81 6.85 0.89
CA LYS A 289 11.58 7.73 1.78
C LYS A 289 11.07 7.73 3.24
N TRP A 290 9.96 7.02 3.53
CA TRP A 290 9.34 6.97 4.85
C TRP A 290 9.89 5.88 5.80
N GLY A 291 11.07 5.35 5.48
CA GLY A 291 11.74 4.33 6.28
C GLY A 291 11.33 2.90 5.93
N GLU A 292 11.60 1.97 6.85
CA GLU A 292 11.28 0.55 6.67
C GLU A 292 9.76 0.33 6.80
N PRO A 293 9.10 -0.24 5.77
CA PRO A 293 7.66 -0.41 5.79
C PRO A 293 7.24 -1.67 6.55
N LEU A 294 6.08 -1.55 7.23
CA LEU A 294 5.28 -2.65 7.75
C LEU A 294 3.87 -2.51 7.20
N LEU A 295 3.16 -3.62 7.02
CA LEU A 295 1.79 -3.64 6.51
C LEU A 295 0.90 -4.45 7.45
N ILE A 296 -0.11 -3.77 8.06
CA ILE A 296 -1.06 -4.37 9.01
C ILE A 296 -2.27 -3.48 9.18
N GLY A 297 -3.46 -4.08 9.35
CA GLY A 297 -4.67 -3.37 9.75
C GLY A 297 -5.85 -4.29 10.00
N PRO A 298 -6.90 -3.77 10.61
CA PRO A 298 -8.16 -4.48 10.81
C PRO A 298 -8.95 -4.58 9.52
N GLY A 299 -9.93 -5.47 9.50
CA GLY A 299 -10.80 -5.71 8.35
C GLY A 299 -10.23 -6.75 7.41
N SER A 300 -11.07 -7.26 6.52
CA SER A 300 -10.72 -8.29 5.55
C SER A 300 -10.81 -7.76 4.13
N ILE A 301 -9.76 -8.02 3.34
CA ILE A 301 -9.75 -7.70 1.90
C ILE A 301 -10.85 -8.44 1.12
N HIS A 302 -11.37 -9.54 1.66
CA HIS A 302 -12.41 -10.34 1.01
C HIS A 302 -13.79 -9.65 0.99
N VAL A 303 -14.01 -8.66 1.86
CA VAL A 303 -15.25 -7.86 1.89
C VAL A 303 -15.04 -6.44 1.37
N ALA A 304 -13.79 -5.99 1.25
CA ALA A 304 -13.47 -4.72 0.60
C ALA A 304 -14.01 -4.67 -0.83
N HIS A 305 -14.41 -3.47 -1.28
CA HIS A 305 -14.96 -3.24 -2.63
C HIS A 305 -16.32 -3.91 -2.93
N THR A 306 -16.92 -4.62 -1.94
CA THR A 306 -18.27 -5.21 -2.08
C THR A 306 -19.37 -4.25 -1.62
N GLU A 307 -20.62 -4.51 -1.97
CA GLU A 307 -21.76 -3.77 -1.45
C GLU A 307 -21.99 -4.01 0.06
N GLY A 308 -21.55 -5.18 0.55
CA GLY A 308 -21.64 -5.58 1.95
C GLY A 308 -20.37 -5.35 2.75
N GLU A 309 -19.55 -4.38 2.37
CA GLU A 309 -18.32 -4.05 3.09
C GLU A 309 -18.58 -3.74 4.57
N TYR A 310 -17.79 -4.33 5.45
CA TYR A 310 -17.88 -4.12 6.90
C TYR A 310 -16.53 -4.26 7.60
N ILE A 311 -16.46 -3.71 8.81
CA ILE A 311 -15.39 -3.98 9.77
C ILE A 311 -15.97 -4.50 11.10
N GLU A 312 -15.33 -5.48 11.70
CA GLU A 312 -15.71 -5.97 13.03
C GLU A 312 -15.21 -5.01 14.12
N LYS A 313 -16.10 -4.59 15.02
CA LYS A 313 -15.77 -3.72 16.16
C LYS A 313 -14.66 -4.32 17.03
N LYS A 314 -14.65 -5.65 17.17
CA LYS A 314 -13.62 -6.39 17.88
C LYS A 314 -12.26 -6.24 17.20
N GLN A 315 -12.17 -6.45 15.87
CA GLN A 315 -10.92 -6.27 15.13
C GLN A 315 -10.42 -4.82 15.19
N LEU A 316 -11.33 -3.85 15.14
CA LEU A 316 -10.99 -2.43 15.28
C LEU A 316 -10.34 -2.14 16.64
N ALA A 317 -10.89 -2.70 17.73
CA ALA A 317 -10.31 -2.55 19.07
C ALA A 317 -8.95 -3.26 19.21
N GLU A 318 -8.83 -4.48 18.69
CA GLU A 318 -7.57 -5.24 18.68
C GLU A 318 -6.47 -4.53 17.86
N ALA A 319 -6.82 -3.88 16.76
CA ALA A 319 -5.88 -3.12 15.94
C ALA A 319 -5.23 -1.97 16.72
N ILE A 320 -6.00 -1.27 17.57
CA ILE A 320 -5.46 -0.20 18.41
C ILE A 320 -4.36 -0.74 19.34
N ASP A 321 -4.57 -1.91 19.96
CA ASP A 321 -3.58 -2.56 20.81
C ASP A 321 -2.34 -2.98 20.02
N LEU A 322 -2.54 -3.52 18.81
CA LEU A 322 -1.47 -3.95 17.91
C LEU A 322 -0.62 -2.77 17.41
N TYR A 323 -1.23 -1.68 16.95
CA TYR A 323 -0.51 -0.48 16.57
C TYR A 323 0.33 0.08 17.72
N CYS A 324 -0.22 0.10 18.95
CA CYS A 324 0.53 0.50 20.14
C CYS A 324 1.72 -0.44 20.43
N LYS A 325 1.50 -1.76 20.36
CA LYS A 325 2.55 -2.77 20.58
C LYS A 325 3.68 -2.63 19.56
N ILE A 326 3.33 -2.49 18.28
CA ILE A 326 4.28 -2.33 17.17
C ILE A 326 5.12 -1.06 17.37
N ALA A 327 4.50 0.10 17.58
CA ALA A 327 5.21 1.35 17.77
C ALA A 327 6.20 1.30 18.93
N LYS A 328 5.78 0.76 20.09
CA LYS A 328 6.64 0.57 21.27
C LYS A 328 7.84 -0.33 20.96
N GLY A 329 7.60 -1.45 20.28
CA GLY A 329 8.65 -2.39 19.88
C GLY A 329 9.68 -1.78 18.93
N LEU A 330 9.21 -1.05 17.91
CA LEU A 330 10.07 -0.39 16.93
C LEU A 330 10.92 0.70 17.57
N ILE A 331 10.34 1.53 18.45
CA ILE A 331 11.08 2.59 19.16
C ILE A 331 12.11 1.99 20.13
N ALA A 332 11.77 0.91 20.83
CA ALA A 332 12.72 0.22 21.74
C ALA A 332 13.93 -0.33 20.97
N GLN A 333 13.73 -0.89 19.78
CA GLN A 333 14.82 -1.34 18.91
C GLN A 333 15.78 -0.21 18.52
N LEU A 334 15.28 0.99 18.23
CA LEU A 334 16.14 2.13 17.89
C LEU A 334 17.02 2.53 19.08
N LYS A 335 16.45 2.54 20.28
CA LYS A 335 17.20 2.85 21.51
C LYS A 335 18.31 1.83 21.81
N SER A 336 18.07 0.54 21.55
CA SER A 336 19.08 -0.51 21.78
C SER A 336 20.21 -0.52 20.75
N ARG A 337 20.01 0.02 19.56
CA ARG A 337 21.02 0.11 18.49
C ARG A 337 21.91 1.35 18.58
N THR A 338 21.55 2.36 19.39
CA THR A 338 22.41 3.51 19.66
C THR A 338 23.45 3.09 20.70
N PRO A 339 24.79 3.05 20.39
CA PRO A 339 25.79 2.72 21.37
C PRO A 339 25.70 3.72 22.52
N GLN A 340 25.59 3.23 23.77
CA GLN A 340 25.76 4.08 24.93
C GLN A 340 27.15 4.72 24.81
N SER A 341 27.20 6.03 24.63
CA SER A 341 28.43 6.78 24.77
C SER A 341 28.97 6.48 26.16
N LYS A 342 30.09 5.74 26.24
CA LYS A 342 30.81 5.55 27.48
C LYS A 342 31.07 6.95 28.07
N SER A 343 30.46 7.22 29.20
CA SER A 343 30.75 8.40 30.00
C SER A 343 32.26 8.47 30.21
N ALA A 344 32.88 9.50 29.67
CA ALA A 344 34.27 9.82 29.97
C ALA A 344 34.36 10.16 31.45
N SER A 345 34.83 9.19 32.24
CA SER A 345 35.21 9.37 33.64
C SER A 345 36.72 9.32 33.70
N SER A 346 37.24 10.33 34.40
CA SER A 346 38.59 10.48 34.94
C SER A 346 39.70 10.97 33.96
N TYR A 347 39.77 12.27 33.76
CA TYR A 347 41.06 12.94 33.67
C TYR A 347 41.68 12.95 35.07
N ARG A 348 42.72 12.11 35.29
CA ARG A 348 43.68 12.34 36.37
C ARG A 348 44.66 13.43 35.89
N GLU A 349 44.61 14.58 36.53
CA GLU A 349 45.71 15.56 36.47
C GLU A 349 46.99 14.90 36.96
N ILE A 350 47.96 14.80 36.05
CA ILE A 350 49.35 14.49 36.38
C ILE A 350 50.05 15.83 36.57
N SER A 351 50.40 16.18 37.82
CA SER A 351 51.23 17.33 38.16
C SER A 351 52.64 17.17 37.54
N PRO A 352 53.26 18.23 37.03
CA PRO A 352 54.61 18.15 36.48
C PRO A 352 55.64 18.03 37.61
N PRO A 353 56.81 17.38 37.39
CA PRO A 353 57.86 17.25 38.36
C PRO A 353 58.60 18.59 38.55
N THR A 354 58.83 18.93 39.82
CA THR A 354 59.69 20.05 40.23
C THR A 354 61.13 19.78 39.82
N THR A 355 61.71 20.68 39.05
CA THR A 355 63.16 20.73 38.77
C THR A 355 63.84 21.39 39.93
N GLU A 356 64.61 20.65 40.74
CA GLU A 356 65.64 21.19 41.61
C GLU A 356 66.84 21.63 40.81
N SER A 357 67.20 22.88 41.06
CA SER A 357 68.45 23.52 40.60
C SER A 357 69.59 23.15 41.55
N THR A 358 70.67 22.62 41.03
CA THR A 358 71.98 22.69 41.70
C THR A 358 73.05 23.02 40.67
N ARG A 359 73.61 24.19 40.88
CA ARG A 359 74.93 24.75 40.48
C ARG A 359 75.52 24.47 39.07
#